data_0dfd121ded4e9fa929e6d96d343e033e
#
_entry.id   0dfd121ded4e9fa929e6d96d343e033e
#
_cell.length_a   1.000
_cell.length_b   1.000
_cell.length_c   1.000
_cell.angle_alpha   90.00
_cell.angle_beta   90.00
_cell.angle_gamma   90.00
#
_symmetry.space_group_name_H-M   'P 1'
#
loop_
_entity.id
_entity.type
_entity.pdbx_description
1 polymer ?
#
loop_
_entity_poly.entity_id
_entity_poly.type
_entity_poly.pdbx_seq_one_letter_code
_entity_poly.pdbx_strand_id
1 'polypeptide(L)'
;MRSFKVLIRELRGFLILWLTQSFSALGSAMTNFALIVWSYQAQGSALTTALLSVCSYAPYVVMSIFAGALSDRWNKKAVMLASDSFAALCTVAVLVLLQAGQLEIWHLYCLNALNGLMNTVQQPAADVAISLLTPERHYQKASGLRSLANSLINMLTPMFATALLALAGIHAVILFDLFTFFAAFLSLLFLVKLPAAPSGAARAEDV
;
A
#
# COMPACT_ATOMS: atom_id res chain seq x y z
N MET A 1 -15.75 -13.22 27.27
CA MET A 1 -14.28 -13.27 27.09
C MET A 1 -13.78 -14.49 26.30
N ARG A 2 -14.34 -15.70 26.44
CA ARG A 2 -13.93 -16.88 25.62
C ARG A 2 -14.16 -16.66 24.11
N SER A 3 -15.28 -16.06 23.69
CA SER A 3 -15.62 -15.83 22.29
C SER A 3 -14.65 -14.86 21.59
N PHE A 4 -14.15 -13.84 22.29
CA PHE A 4 -13.21 -12.86 21.75
C PHE A 4 -11.81 -13.45 21.50
N LYS A 5 -11.34 -14.31 22.43
CA LYS A 5 -10.03 -15.00 22.26
C LYS A 5 -10.06 -15.99 21.09
N VAL A 6 -11.19 -16.67 20.88
CA VAL A 6 -11.37 -17.57 19.75
C VAL A 6 -11.36 -16.78 18.43
N LEU A 7 -12.07 -15.65 18.37
CA LEU A 7 -12.11 -14.77 17.21
C LEU A 7 -10.70 -14.27 16.82
N ILE A 8 -9.92 -13.80 17.80
CA ILE A 8 -8.54 -13.33 17.55
C ILE A 8 -7.67 -14.48 17.03
N ARG A 9 -7.82 -15.70 17.54
CA ARG A 9 -7.04 -16.85 17.11
C ARG A 9 -7.36 -17.23 15.66
N GLU A 10 -8.63 -17.20 15.29
CA GLU A 10 -9.10 -17.52 13.93
C GLU A 10 -8.69 -16.46 12.91
N LEU A 11 -8.70 -15.19 13.30
CA LEU A 11 -8.35 -14.06 12.44
C LEU A 11 -6.89 -13.63 12.58
N ARG A 12 -6.04 -14.37 13.28
CA ARG A 12 -4.67 -13.95 13.59
C ARG A 12 -3.88 -13.57 12.34
N GLY A 13 -3.93 -14.39 11.30
CA GLY A 13 -3.22 -14.12 10.04
C GLY A 13 -3.73 -12.86 9.34
N PHE A 14 -5.06 -12.70 9.28
CA PHE A 14 -5.70 -11.50 8.77
C PHE A 14 -5.33 -10.26 9.58
N LEU A 15 -5.42 -10.32 10.91
CA LEU A 15 -5.14 -9.17 11.78
C LEU A 15 -3.67 -8.70 11.68
N ILE A 16 -2.72 -9.65 11.60
CA ILE A 16 -1.31 -9.31 11.42
C ILE A 16 -1.12 -8.61 10.07
N LEU A 17 -1.63 -9.20 8.98
CA LEU A 17 -1.54 -8.61 7.64
C LEU A 17 -2.22 -7.24 7.62
N TRP A 18 -3.44 -7.14 8.12
CA TRP A 18 -4.23 -5.91 8.12
C TRP A 18 -3.55 -4.78 8.90
N LEU A 19 -3.06 -5.03 10.12
CA LEU A 19 -2.38 -4.03 10.93
C LEU A 19 -1.11 -3.53 10.26
N THR A 20 -0.23 -4.44 9.85
CA THR A 20 1.08 -4.05 9.30
C THR A 20 0.94 -3.36 7.96
N GLN A 21 0.04 -3.82 7.08
CA GLN A 21 -0.24 -3.16 5.81
C GLN A 21 -0.93 -1.80 6.00
N SER A 22 -1.81 -1.65 7.00
CA SER A 22 -2.43 -0.35 7.30
C SER A 22 -1.41 0.67 7.81
N PHE A 23 -0.45 0.25 8.65
CA PHE A 23 0.64 1.14 9.08
C PHE A 23 1.56 1.53 7.92
N SER A 24 1.90 0.61 7.03
CA SER A 24 2.67 0.91 5.83
C SER A 24 1.91 1.86 4.89
N ALA A 25 0.62 1.61 4.69
CA ALA A 25 -0.23 2.50 3.89
C ALA A 25 -0.32 3.92 4.47
N LEU A 26 -0.36 4.05 5.81
CA LEU A 26 -0.30 5.37 6.46
C LEU A 26 1.04 6.07 6.18
N GLY A 27 2.18 5.37 6.30
CA GLY A 27 3.51 5.90 5.99
C GLY A 27 3.59 6.41 4.55
N SER A 28 3.19 5.58 3.60
CA SER A 28 3.18 5.94 2.17
C SER A 28 2.22 7.10 1.85
N ALA A 29 1.05 7.15 2.49
CA ALA A 29 0.12 8.27 2.36
C ALA A 29 0.72 9.58 2.91
N MET A 30 1.44 9.51 4.04
CA MET A 30 2.16 10.66 4.60
C MET A 30 3.28 11.14 3.68
N THR A 31 4.05 10.24 3.10
CA THR A 31 5.09 10.58 2.10
C THR A 31 4.49 11.25 0.87
N ASN A 32 3.41 10.69 0.31
CA ASN A 32 2.70 11.30 -0.81
C ASN A 32 2.21 12.71 -0.48
N PHE A 33 1.60 12.90 0.69
CA PHE A 33 1.15 14.21 1.15
C PHE A 33 2.32 15.19 1.28
N ALA A 34 3.43 14.76 1.88
CA ALA A 34 4.63 15.58 2.06
C ALA A 34 5.24 16.00 0.72
N LEU A 35 5.28 15.10 -0.27
CA LEU A 35 5.79 15.38 -1.62
C LEU A 35 4.86 16.34 -2.39
N ILE A 36 3.54 16.25 -2.19
CA ILE A 36 2.58 17.23 -2.74
C ILE A 36 2.86 18.63 -2.17
N VAL A 37 3.03 18.74 -0.85
CA VAL A 37 3.35 20.02 -0.18
C VAL A 37 4.70 20.56 -0.66
N TRP A 38 5.71 19.71 -0.71
CA TRP A 38 7.05 20.07 -1.23
C TRP A 38 6.99 20.56 -2.68
N SER A 39 6.28 19.84 -3.55
CA SER A 39 6.09 20.20 -4.94
C SER A 39 5.43 21.58 -5.12
N TYR A 40 4.41 21.85 -4.30
CA TYR A 40 3.74 23.15 -4.31
C TYR A 40 4.68 24.27 -3.83
N GLN A 41 5.45 24.02 -2.78
CA GLN A 41 6.42 25.00 -2.28
C GLN A 41 7.54 25.29 -3.27
N ALA A 42 7.98 24.28 -4.06
CA ALA A 42 9.03 24.41 -5.04
C ALA A 42 8.62 25.18 -6.30
N GLN A 43 7.37 25.04 -6.75
CA GLN A 43 6.90 25.62 -8.03
C GLN A 43 5.74 26.61 -7.90
N GLY A 44 5.02 26.67 -6.78
CA GLY A 44 3.88 27.55 -6.59
C GLY A 44 2.68 27.24 -7.50
N SER A 45 2.66 26.08 -8.17
CA SER A 45 1.66 25.71 -9.16
C SER A 45 0.74 24.60 -8.66
N ALA A 46 -0.56 24.92 -8.52
CA ALA A 46 -1.59 23.93 -8.19
C ALA A 46 -1.76 22.88 -9.32
N LEU A 47 -1.52 23.25 -10.57
CA LEU A 47 -1.58 22.33 -11.70
C LEU A 47 -0.51 21.24 -11.60
N THR A 48 0.72 21.61 -11.23
CA THR A 48 1.83 20.67 -11.02
C THR A 48 1.48 19.64 -9.96
N THR A 49 0.91 20.08 -8.83
CA THR A 49 0.51 19.16 -7.76
C THR A 49 -0.67 18.27 -8.15
N ALA A 50 -1.63 18.77 -8.91
CA ALA A 50 -2.73 17.99 -9.45
C ALA A 50 -2.23 16.89 -10.41
N LEU A 51 -1.25 17.21 -11.27
CA LEU A 51 -0.64 16.24 -12.19
C LEU A 51 0.07 15.09 -11.47
N LEU A 52 0.62 15.30 -10.26
CA LEU A 52 1.18 14.19 -9.45
C LEU A 52 0.12 13.14 -9.15
N SER A 53 -1.08 13.56 -8.78
CA SER A 53 -2.21 12.65 -8.54
C SER A 53 -2.63 11.95 -9.83
N VAL A 54 -2.71 12.67 -10.93
CA VAL A 54 -3.05 12.07 -12.24
C VAL A 54 -2.02 11.03 -12.65
N CYS A 55 -0.72 11.32 -12.51
CA CYS A 55 0.35 10.37 -12.81
C CYS A 55 0.27 9.09 -11.96
N SER A 56 -0.18 9.20 -10.71
CA SER A 56 -0.37 8.03 -9.83
C SER A 56 -1.59 7.19 -10.23
N TYR A 57 -2.73 7.84 -10.55
CA TYR A 57 -4.00 7.14 -10.79
C TYR A 57 -4.20 6.72 -12.24
N ALA A 58 -3.72 7.49 -13.23
CA ALA A 58 -3.96 7.18 -14.64
C ALA A 58 -3.40 5.81 -15.08
N PRO A 59 -2.16 5.41 -14.74
CA PRO A 59 -1.66 4.08 -15.07
C PRO A 59 -2.48 2.98 -14.38
N TYR A 60 -2.89 3.20 -13.13
CA TYR A 60 -3.75 2.28 -12.40
C TYR A 60 -5.09 2.06 -13.11
N VAL A 61 -5.77 3.13 -13.53
CA VAL A 61 -7.07 3.03 -14.21
C VAL A 61 -6.93 2.29 -15.55
N VAL A 62 -5.95 2.66 -16.37
CA VAL A 62 -5.72 2.04 -17.68
C VAL A 62 -5.39 0.55 -17.56
N MET A 63 -4.54 0.20 -16.61
CA MET A 63 -4.07 -1.18 -16.45
C MET A 63 -5.02 -2.06 -15.63
N SER A 64 -5.95 -1.47 -14.87
CA SER A 64 -6.91 -2.22 -14.03
C SER A 64 -7.75 -3.21 -14.82
N ILE A 65 -8.05 -2.90 -16.10
CA ILE A 65 -8.78 -3.78 -17.01
C ILE A 65 -8.05 -5.10 -17.22
N PHE A 66 -6.71 -5.06 -17.23
CA PHE A 66 -5.85 -6.25 -17.48
C PHE A 66 -5.40 -6.93 -16.17
N ALA A 67 -5.49 -6.22 -15.05
CA ALA A 67 -4.93 -6.65 -13.76
C ALA A 67 -5.58 -7.92 -13.22
N GLY A 68 -6.89 -8.09 -13.40
CA GLY A 68 -7.60 -9.28 -12.96
C GLY A 68 -7.04 -10.55 -13.59
N ALA A 69 -6.93 -10.58 -14.92
CA ALA A 69 -6.42 -11.73 -15.67
C ALA A 69 -4.95 -12.05 -15.34
N LEU A 70 -4.14 -11.03 -15.05
CA LEU A 70 -2.73 -11.18 -14.74
C LEU A 70 -2.52 -11.66 -13.30
N SER A 71 -3.30 -11.14 -12.37
CA SER A 71 -3.22 -11.47 -10.95
C SER A 71 -3.58 -12.94 -10.66
N ASP A 72 -4.47 -13.58 -11.43
CA ASP A 72 -4.97 -14.92 -11.13
C ASP A 72 -3.88 -15.99 -11.20
N ARG A 73 -2.88 -15.81 -12.04
CA ARG A 73 -1.82 -16.80 -12.30
C ARG A 73 -0.64 -16.72 -11.33
N TRP A 74 -0.47 -15.63 -10.60
CA TRP A 74 0.72 -15.37 -9.80
C TRP A 74 0.52 -15.67 -8.32
N ASN A 75 1.60 -16.02 -7.64
CA ASN A 75 1.60 -16.19 -6.19
C ASN A 75 1.31 -14.83 -5.52
N LYS A 76 0.17 -14.72 -4.84
CA LYS A 76 -0.32 -13.47 -4.23
C LYS A 76 0.69 -12.86 -3.26
N LYS A 77 1.36 -13.71 -2.46
CA LYS A 77 2.39 -13.26 -1.52
C LYS A 77 3.62 -12.69 -2.26
N ALA A 78 4.06 -13.35 -3.33
CA ALA A 78 5.18 -12.88 -4.12
C ALA A 78 4.87 -11.55 -4.82
N VAL A 79 3.65 -11.39 -5.35
CA VAL A 79 3.20 -10.12 -5.95
C VAL A 79 3.21 -9.00 -4.93
N MET A 80 2.63 -9.22 -3.73
CA MET A 80 2.62 -8.20 -2.68
C MET A 80 4.04 -7.81 -2.26
N LEU A 81 4.91 -8.79 -1.99
CA LEU A 81 6.30 -8.53 -1.61
C LEU A 81 7.07 -7.77 -2.71
N ALA A 82 6.88 -8.15 -3.98
CA ALA A 82 7.54 -7.48 -5.10
C ALA A 82 7.04 -6.03 -5.26
N SER A 83 5.73 -5.81 -5.20
CA SER A 83 5.14 -4.47 -5.30
C SER A 83 5.54 -3.57 -4.13
N ASP A 84 5.51 -4.10 -2.90
CA ASP A 84 5.96 -3.39 -1.70
C ASP A 84 7.45 -3.02 -1.82
N SER A 85 8.31 -3.97 -2.24
CA SER A 85 9.75 -3.72 -2.45
C SER A 85 10.00 -2.64 -3.50
N PHE A 86 9.22 -2.68 -4.60
CA PHE A 86 9.34 -1.68 -5.65
C PHE A 86 8.92 -0.29 -5.16
N ALA A 87 7.83 -0.18 -4.40
CA ALA A 87 7.40 1.07 -3.79
C ALA A 87 8.47 1.65 -2.85
N ALA A 88 9.08 0.80 -2.02
CA ALA A 88 10.18 1.22 -1.15
C ALA A 88 11.42 1.69 -1.93
N LEU A 89 11.77 1.02 -3.04
CA LEU A 89 12.85 1.48 -3.91
C LEU A 89 12.56 2.86 -4.50
N CYS A 90 11.31 3.14 -4.90
CA CYS A 90 10.89 4.46 -5.34
C CYS A 90 11.04 5.50 -4.21
N THR A 91 10.61 5.16 -2.98
CA THR A 91 10.76 6.05 -1.82
C THR A 91 12.24 6.31 -1.49
N VAL A 92 13.10 5.29 -1.57
CA VAL A 92 14.56 5.45 -1.41
C VAL A 92 15.14 6.34 -2.50
N ALA A 93 14.71 6.17 -3.77
CA ALA A 93 15.16 7.02 -4.86
C ALA A 93 14.80 8.50 -4.62
N VAL A 94 13.58 8.77 -4.16
CA VAL A 94 13.16 10.13 -3.75
C VAL A 94 14.08 10.67 -2.64
N LEU A 95 14.35 9.87 -1.61
CA LEU A 95 15.20 10.27 -0.50
C LEU A 95 16.62 10.64 -0.95
N VAL A 96 17.22 9.80 -1.80
CA VAL A 96 18.58 10.02 -2.34
C VAL A 96 18.62 11.28 -3.20
N LEU A 97 17.66 11.45 -4.12
CA LEU A 97 17.57 12.66 -4.97
C LEU A 97 17.35 13.92 -4.14
N LEU A 98 16.55 13.83 -3.09
CA LEU A 98 16.29 14.94 -2.18
C LEU A 98 17.56 15.33 -1.40
N GLN A 99 18.31 14.34 -0.88
CA GLN A 99 19.57 14.57 -0.16
C GLN A 99 20.66 15.14 -1.09
N ALA A 100 20.68 14.70 -2.34
CA ALA A 100 21.62 15.23 -3.36
C ALA A 100 21.23 16.63 -3.86
N GLY A 101 20.08 17.18 -3.45
CA GLY A 101 19.55 18.44 -3.96
C GLY A 101 19.17 18.40 -5.45
N GLN A 102 18.97 17.21 -6.01
CA GLN A 102 18.67 16.98 -7.42
C GLN A 102 17.22 16.51 -7.66
N LEU A 103 16.38 16.58 -6.62
CA LEU A 103 14.98 16.19 -6.77
C LEU A 103 14.24 17.22 -7.61
N GLU A 104 13.74 16.79 -8.76
CA GLU A 104 12.92 17.57 -9.66
C GLU A 104 11.52 16.96 -9.78
N ILE A 105 10.54 17.77 -10.21
CA ILE A 105 9.13 17.34 -10.27
C ILE A 105 8.91 16.19 -11.25
N TRP A 106 9.64 16.16 -12.36
CA TRP A 106 9.51 15.09 -13.33
C TRP A 106 9.92 13.71 -12.75
N HIS A 107 10.88 13.68 -11.81
CA HIS A 107 11.19 12.44 -11.07
C HIS A 107 9.96 11.94 -10.31
N LEU A 108 9.23 12.86 -9.66
CA LEU A 108 8.02 12.51 -8.92
C LEU A 108 6.91 12.01 -9.86
N TYR A 109 6.75 12.60 -11.05
CA TYR A 109 5.79 12.11 -12.04
C TYR A 109 6.11 10.67 -12.46
N CYS A 110 7.36 10.39 -12.81
CA CYS A 110 7.80 9.06 -13.21
C CYS A 110 7.62 8.03 -12.09
N LEU A 111 8.06 8.36 -10.87
CA LEU A 111 7.97 7.45 -9.72
C LEU A 111 6.52 7.19 -9.30
N ASN A 112 5.66 8.22 -9.33
CA ASN A 112 4.22 8.05 -9.08
C ASN A 112 3.55 7.19 -10.15
N ALA A 113 3.87 7.37 -11.42
CA ALA A 113 3.35 6.54 -12.50
C ALA A 113 3.74 5.07 -12.34
N LEU A 114 5.01 4.81 -12.00
CA LEU A 114 5.51 3.46 -11.73
C LEU A 114 4.83 2.82 -10.52
N ASN A 115 4.65 3.57 -9.42
CA ASN A 115 3.89 3.10 -8.26
C ASN A 115 2.43 2.81 -8.61
N GLY A 116 1.79 3.66 -9.43
CA GLY A 116 0.45 3.42 -9.94
C GLY A 116 0.31 2.11 -10.70
N LEU A 117 1.30 1.79 -11.54
CA LEU A 117 1.37 0.49 -12.25
C LEU A 117 1.48 -0.69 -11.30
N MET A 118 2.34 -0.60 -10.27
CA MET A 118 2.50 -1.67 -9.28
C MET A 118 1.23 -1.88 -8.46
N ASN A 119 0.55 -0.81 -8.08
CA ASN A 119 -0.72 -0.88 -7.37
C ASN A 119 -1.81 -1.64 -8.14
N THR A 120 -1.75 -1.65 -9.47
CA THR A 120 -2.71 -2.37 -10.33
C THR A 120 -2.73 -3.87 -10.06
N VAL A 121 -1.58 -4.47 -9.78
CA VAL A 121 -1.46 -5.90 -9.47
C VAL A 121 -1.46 -6.18 -7.96
N GLN A 122 -1.03 -5.23 -7.15
CA GLN A 122 -0.97 -5.37 -5.70
C GLN A 122 -2.36 -5.41 -5.07
N GLN A 123 -3.27 -4.54 -5.48
CA GLN A 123 -4.62 -4.46 -4.91
C GLN A 123 -5.39 -5.77 -5.02
N PRO A 124 -5.57 -6.37 -6.22
CA PRO A 124 -6.27 -7.65 -6.31
C PRO A 124 -5.52 -8.79 -5.59
N ALA A 125 -4.18 -8.78 -5.57
CA ALA A 125 -3.41 -9.77 -4.82
C ALA A 125 -3.66 -9.67 -3.30
N ALA A 126 -3.73 -8.45 -2.77
CA ALA A 126 -4.05 -8.20 -1.36
C ALA A 126 -5.50 -8.60 -1.02
N ASP A 127 -6.46 -8.34 -1.91
CA ASP A 127 -7.86 -8.73 -1.72
C ASP A 127 -8.03 -10.24 -1.66
N VAL A 128 -7.37 -10.97 -2.55
CA VAL A 128 -7.35 -12.45 -2.51
C VAL A 128 -6.63 -12.96 -1.25
N ALA A 129 -5.49 -12.36 -0.87
CA ALA A 129 -4.78 -12.75 0.35
C ALA A 129 -5.65 -12.59 1.60
N ILE A 130 -6.41 -11.50 1.69
CA ILE A 130 -7.35 -11.24 2.78
C ILE A 130 -8.49 -12.26 2.79
N SER A 131 -9.05 -12.60 1.62
CA SER A 131 -10.12 -13.59 1.53
C SER A 131 -9.64 -14.99 1.95
N LEU A 132 -8.41 -15.37 1.58
CA LEU A 132 -7.81 -16.65 2.01
C LEU A 132 -7.51 -16.73 3.49
N LEU A 133 -7.22 -15.59 4.14
CA LEU A 133 -6.93 -15.52 5.58
C LEU A 133 -8.17 -15.35 6.47
N THR A 134 -9.33 -15.07 5.84
CA THR A 134 -10.55 -14.73 6.57
C THR A 134 -11.60 -15.83 6.34
N PRO A 135 -12.09 -16.53 7.38
CA PRO A 135 -13.23 -17.42 7.26
C PRO A 135 -14.48 -16.67 6.77
N GLU A 136 -15.30 -17.30 5.91
CA GLU A 136 -16.49 -16.66 5.29
C GLU A 136 -17.42 -15.98 6.31
N ARG A 137 -17.62 -16.61 7.47
CA ARG A 137 -18.44 -16.06 8.58
C ARG A 137 -17.93 -14.70 9.12
N HIS A 138 -16.70 -14.32 8.78
CA HIS A 138 -16.06 -13.09 9.27
C HIS A 138 -15.76 -12.06 8.18
N TYR A 139 -16.17 -12.29 6.92
CA TYR A 139 -15.93 -11.38 5.82
C TYR A 139 -16.47 -9.96 6.07
N GLN A 140 -17.65 -9.84 6.65
CA GLN A 140 -18.23 -8.53 6.99
C GLN A 140 -17.36 -7.77 8.01
N LYS A 141 -16.82 -8.47 9.00
CA LYS A 141 -15.94 -7.88 10.02
C LYS A 141 -14.60 -7.44 9.40
N ALA A 142 -14.02 -8.28 8.55
CA ALA A 142 -12.78 -7.95 7.86
C ALA A 142 -12.95 -6.74 6.92
N SER A 143 -14.05 -6.69 6.17
CA SER A 143 -14.39 -5.53 5.32
C SER A 143 -14.60 -4.26 6.14
N GLY A 144 -15.31 -4.36 7.28
CA GLY A 144 -15.49 -3.23 8.20
C GLY A 144 -14.17 -2.71 8.77
N LEU A 145 -13.25 -3.60 9.16
CA LEU A 145 -11.91 -3.22 9.63
C LEU A 145 -11.08 -2.54 8.53
N ARG A 146 -11.16 -3.02 7.28
CA ARG A 146 -10.50 -2.38 6.13
C ARG A 146 -11.03 -0.98 5.88
N SER A 147 -12.35 -0.81 5.87
CA SER A 147 -13.00 0.49 5.69
C SER A 147 -12.62 1.46 6.82
N LEU A 148 -12.57 0.98 8.06
CA LEU A 148 -12.12 1.74 9.21
C LEU A 148 -10.66 2.19 9.04
N ALA A 149 -9.75 1.29 8.65
CA ALA A 149 -8.35 1.63 8.41
C ALA A 149 -8.21 2.70 7.32
N ASN A 150 -8.90 2.55 6.18
CA ASN A 150 -8.87 3.53 5.10
C ASN A 150 -9.39 4.90 5.56
N SER A 151 -10.47 4.94 6.33
CA SER A 151 -11.01 6.20 6.88
C SER A 151 -10.03 6.84 7.86
N LEU A 152 -9.41 6.05 8.73
CA LEU A 152 -8.38 6.54 9.67
C LEU A 152 -7.14 7.05 8.94
N ILE A 153 -6.64 6.33 7.94
CA ILE A 153 -5.50 6.76 7.11
C ILE A 153 -5.82 8.12 6.47
N ASN A 154 -6.97 8.26 5.81
CA ASN A 154 -7.35 9.52 5.16
C ASN A 154 -7.45 10.69 6.14
N MET A 155 -7.94 10.46 7.36
CA MET A 155 -8.08 11.50 8.38
C MET A 155 -6.73 11.82 9.06
N LEU A 156 -5.94 10.80 9.36
CA LEU A 156 -4.70 10.96 10.14
C LEU A 156 -3.51 11.40 9.28
N THR A 157 -3.50 11.07 8.00
CA THR A 157 -2.40 11.42 7.07
C THR A 157 -2.06 12.91 7.08
N PRO A 158 -2.99 13.86 6.83
CA PRO A 158 -2.64 15.27 6.82
C PRO A 158 -2.19 15.77 8.20
N MET A 159 -2.76 15.23 9.27
CA MET A 159 -2.40 15.63 10.63
C MET A 159 -0.96 15.20 10.98
N PHE A 160 -0.65 13.91 10.83
CA PHE A 160 0.67 13.39 11.16
C PHE A 160 1.74 13.85 10.18
N ALA A 161 1.43 13.90 8.88
CA ALA A 161 2.37 14.39 7.88
C ALA A 161 2.74 15.86 8.12
N THR A 162 1.75 16.74 8.37
CA THR A 162 2.02 18.15 8.66
C THR A 162 2.80 18.34 9.96
N ALA A 163 2.43 17.61 11.02
CA ALA A 163 3.14 17.65 12.29
C ALA A 163 4.60 17.20 12.13
N LEU A 164 4.83 16.08 11.45
CA LEU A 164 6.18 15.55 11.26
C LEU A 164 7.01 16.43 10.33
N LEU A 165 6.40 16.99 9.26
CA LEU A 165 7.04 17.98 8.39
C LEU A 165 7.49 19.22 9.17
N ALA A 166 6.64 19.74 10.05
CA ALA A 166 6.94 20.93 10.84
C ALA A 166 8.03 20.69 11.89
N LEU A 167 8.05 19.53 12.53
CA LEU A 167 8.97 19.21 13.62
C LEU A 167 10.33 18.69 13.14
N ALA A 168 10.35 17.88 12.07
CA ALA A 168 11.55 17.14 11.67
C ALA A 168 11.82 17.15 10.15
N GLY A 169 10.98 17.86 9.39
CA GLY A 169 11.15 18.02 7.95
C GLY A 169 10.75 16.79 7.11
N ILE A 170 10.86 16.95 5.80
CA ILE A 170 10.42 15.92 4.83
C ILE A 170 11.21 14.61 4.93
N HIS A 171 12.50 14.68 5.28
CA HIS A 171 13.34 13.48 5.47
C HIS A 171 12.78 12.54 6.54
N ALA A 172 12.24 13.10 7.64
CA ALA A 172 11.66 12.31 8.72
C ALA A 172 10.38 11.58 8.27
N VAL A 173 9.56 12.22 7.42
CA VAL A 173 8.36 11.59 6.86
C VAL A 173 8.74 10.40 5.97
N ILE A 174 9.72 10.58 5.08
CA ILE A 174 10.19 9.52 4.19
C ILE A 174 10.83 8.37 4.97
N LEU A 175 11.63 8.67 6.00
CA LEU A 175 12.22 7.63 6.87
C LEU A 175 11.15 6.88 7.67
N PHE A 176 10.11 7.55 8.14
CA PHE A 176 8.97 6.90 8.80
C PHE A 176 8.24 5.94 7.84
N ASP A 177 8.02 6.33 6.59
CA ASP A 177 7.44 5.47 5.56
C ASP A 177 8.31 4.21 5.33
N LEU A 178 9.61 4.38 5.14
CA LEU A 178 10.54 3.25 4.98
C LEU A 178 10.56 2.34 6.19
N PHE A 179 10.46 2.87 7.40
CA PHE A 179 10.38 2.08 8.62
C PHE A 179 9.10 1.25 8.68
N THR A 180 7.94 1.87 8.43
CA THR A 180 6.65 1.18 8.43
C THR A 180 6.57 0.14 7.32
N PHE A 181 7.11 0.45 6.14
CA PHE A 181 7.27 -0.51 5.05
C PHE A 181 8.09 -1.72 5.48
N PHE A 182 9.26 -1.51 6.06
CA PHE A 182 10.15 -2.61 6.47
C PHE A 182 9.47 -3.52 7.50
N ALA A 183 8.75 -2.94 8.45
CA ALA A 183 7.96 -3.71 9.42
C ALA A 183 6.85 -4.54 8.74
N ALA A 184 6.13 -3.97 7.76
CA ALA A 184 5.10 -4.67 7.01
C ALA A 184 5.69 -5.78 6.13
N PHE A 185 6.81 -5.50 5.44
CA PHE A 185 7.52 -6.46 4.61
C PHE A 185 7.99 -7.68 5.42
N LEU A 186 8.65 -7.47 6.56
CA LEU A 186 9.10 -8.56 7.44
C LEU A 186 7.91 -9.36 7.99
N SER A 187 6.84 -8.67 8.36
CA SER A 187 5.62 -9.32 8.83
C SER A 187 5.00 -10.21 7.75
N LEU A 188 4.86 -9.71 6.52
CA LEU A 188 4.34 -10.47 5.39
C LEU A 188 5.26 -11.67 5.06
N LEU A 189 6.56 -11.47 5.11
CA LEU A 189 7.55 -12.50 4.78
C LEU A 189 7.53 -13.65 5.80
N PHE A 190 7.57 -13.34 7.11
CA PHE A 190 7.80 -14.32 8.17
C PHE A 190 6.55 -14.74 8.94
N LEU A 191 5.60 -13.82 9.16
CA LEU A 191 4.45 -14.06 10.03
C LEU A 191 3.19 -14.50 9.27
N VAL A 192 3.03 -14.06 8.01
CA VAL A 192 1.85 -14.37 7.21
C VAL A 192 2.10 -15.59 6.33
N LYS A 193 1.41 -16.68 6.64
CA LYS A 193 1.38 -17.89 5.79
C LYS A 193 0.09 -17.87 4.97
N LEU A 194 0.20 -17.59 3.67
CA LEU A 194 -0.94 -17.69 2.76
C LEU A 194 -1.12 -19.13 2.34
N PRO A 195 -2.33 -19.71 2.47
CA PRO A 195 -2.66 -20.99 1.84
C PRO A 195 -2.48 -20.88 0.32
N ALA A 196 -2.10 -21.97 -0.32
CA ALA A 196 -2.11 -22.01 -1.78
C ALA A 196 -3.54 -21.74 -2.28
N ALA A 197 -3.71 -20.79 -3.19
CA ALA A 197 -5.01 -20.56 -3.82
C ALA A 197 -5.43 -21.86 -4.51
N PRO A 198 -6.70 -22.28 -4.43
CA PRO A 198 -7.18 -23.41 -5.20
C PRO A 198 -6.86 -23.14 -6.68
N SER A 199 -6.08 -24.02 -7.29
CA SER A 199 -5.80 -23.93 -8.72
C SER A 199 -7.13 -24.03 -9.47
N GLY A 200 -7.39 -23.09 -10.40
CA GLY A 200 -8.66 -23.02 -11.14
C GLY A 200 -9.04 -24.26 -11.99
N ALA A 201 -8.30 -25.37 -11.88
CA ALA A 201 -8.62 -26.65 -12.47
C ALA A 201 -9.78 -27.41 -11.75
N ALA A 202 -10.08 -27.07 -10.48
CA ALA A 202 -11.15 -27.74 -9.74
C ALA A 202 -12.56 -27.18 -10.01
N ARG A 203 -12.70 -26.09 -10.77
CA ARG A 203 -14.00 -25.44 -11.05
C ARG A 203 -14.62 -25.85 -12.39
N ALA A 204 -13.93 -26.65 -13.17
CA ALA A 204 -14.39 -27.09 -14.50
C ALA A 204 -15.02 -28.52 -14.51
N GLU A 205 -15.02 -29.23 -13.37
CA GLU A 205 -15.58 -30.59 -13.30
C GLU A 205 -16.96 -30.67 -12.62
N ASP A 206 -17.51 -29.56 -12.11
CA ASP A 206 -18.81 -29.52 -11.44
C ASP A 206 -19.90 -28.72 -12.20
N VAL A 207 -19.86 -28.70 -13.53
CA VAL A 207 -20.96 -28.16 -14.36
C VAL A 207 -21.43 -29.19 -15.38
#